data_dfdf19fe13aba36d77d3422f4d62aa18
#
_entry.id   dfdf19fe13aba36d77d3422f4d62aa18
#
_cell.length_a   1.000
_cell.length_b   1.000
_cell.length_c   1.000
_cell.angle_alpha   90.00
_cell.angle_beta   90.00
_cell.angle_gamma   90.00
#
_symmetry.space_group_name_H-M   'P 1'
#
loop_
_entity.id
_entity.type
_entity.pdbx_description
1 polymer ?
#
loop_
_entity_poly.entity_id
_entity_poly.type
_entity_poly.pdbx_seq_one_letter_code
_entity_poly.pdbx_strand_id
1 'polypeptide(L)'
;VYLASLQPMAVGADTWGLGAVPPIAGDMVYYDHVTLIKENGIYILETMNTGKLASDNVSEFMFVLGQPKIKGAVQMIINPVALW
;
A
#
# COMPACT_ATOMS: atom_id res chain seq x y z
N VAL A 1 -10.11 8.64 1.05
CA VAL A 1 -11.43 8.30 1.60
C VAL A 1 -12.09 7.15 0.83
N TYR A 2 -12.18 7.17 -0.51
CA TYR A 2 -12.80 6.10 -1.30
C TYR A 2 -12.18 4.72 -1.05
N LEU A 3 -10.85 4.60 -1.11
CA LEU A 3 -10.18 3.32 -0.86
C LEU A 3 -10.47 2.77 0.55
N ALA A 4 -10.50 3.63 1.55
CA ALA A 4 -10.84 3.23 2.92
C ALA A 4 -12.27 2.72 3.05
N SER A 5 -13.22 3.28 2.28
CA SER A 5 -14.62 2.83 2.32
C SER A 5 -14.83 1.40 1.77
N LEU A 6 -13.88 0.89 0.98
CA LEU A 6 -13.90 -0.48 0.49
C LEU A 6 -13.41 -1.50 1.52
N GLN A 7 -12.84 -1.03 2.63
CA GLN A 7 -12.28 -1.84 3.71
C GLN A 7 -11.31 -2.94 3.24
N PRO A 8 -10.34 -2.64 2.35
CA PRO A 8 -9.36 -3.63 1.96
C PRO A 8 -8.43 -3.94 3.12
N MET A 9 -7.80 -5.11 3.12
CA MET A 9 -6.76 -5.44 4.08
C MET A 9 -5.51 -4.59 3.86
N ALA A 10 -5.18 -4.30 2.60
CA ALA A 10 -4.02 -3.50 2.22
C ALA A 10 -4.29 -2.73 0.93
N VAL A 11 -3.56 -1.64 0.75
CA VAL A 11 -3.49 -0.88 -0.50
C VAL A 11 -2.02 -0.80 -0.91
N GLY A 12 -1.73 -1.05 -2.16
CA GLY A 12 -0.36 -1.04 -2.65
C GLY A 12 -0.18 -0.29 -3.95
N ALA A 13 1.04 0.21 -4.17
CA ALA A 13 1.43 0.90 -5.39
C ALA A 13 2.93 0.70 -5.69
N ASP A 14 3.29 0.98 -6.93
CA ASP A 14 4.68 0.99 -7.41
C ASP A 14 5.38 2.33 -7.18
N THR A 15 4.72 3.26 -6.53
CA THR A 15 5.27 4.58 -6.18
C THR A 15 5.96 4.58 -4.83
N TRP A 16 6.85 5.55 -4.62
CA TRP A 16 7.52 5.76 -3.34
C TRP A 16 6.54 6.07 -2.19
N GLY A 17 5.42 6.71 -2.50
CA GLY A 17 4.35 7.00 -1.56
C GLY A 17 3.00 6.96 -2.27
N LEU A 18 1.94 6.63 -1.54
CA LEU A 18 0.57 6.61 -2.08
C LEU A 18 0.00 8.01 -2.30
N GLY A 19 0.39 8.96 -1.46
CA GLY A 19 -0.10 10.32 -1.53
C GLY A 19 0.59 11.18 -2.57
N ALA A 20 -0.04 12.29 -2.93
CA ALA A 20 0.56 13.29 -3.81
C ALA A 20 1.76 13.97 -3.13
N VAL A 21 2.87 14.11 -3.87
CA VAL A 21 4.06 14.83 -3.43
C VAL A 21 4.44 15.84 -4.52
N PRO A 22 4.40 17.14 -4.25
CA PRO A 22 3.95 17.78 -2.99
C PRO A 22 2.46 17.57 -2.71
N PRO A 23 2.04 17.65 -1.44
CA PRO A 23 0.62 17.48 -1.09
C PRO A 23 -0.23 18.55 -1.78
N ILE A 24 -1.49 18.20 -2.08
CA ILE A 24 -2.46 19.14 -2.63
C ILE A 24 -2.67 20.27 -1.61
N ALA A 25 -2.83 21.50 -2.09
CA ALA A 25 -2.97 22.64 -1.21
C ALA A 25 -4.11 22.45 -0.19
N GLY A 26 -3.76 22.57 1.09
CA GLY A 26 -4.70 22.36 2.21
C GLY A 26 -4.63 20.95 2.83
N ASP A 27 -3.97 19.99 2.21
CA ASP A 27 -3.80 18.65 2.77
C ASP A 27 -2.57 18.57 3.68
N MET A 28 -2.68 17.69 4.67
CA MET A 28 -1.52 17.33 5.49
C MET A 28 -0.56 16.45 4.71
N VAL A 29 0.72 16.61 4.97
CA VAL A 29 1.74 15.65 4.49
C VAL A 29 1.39 14.28 5.06
N TYR A 30 1.42 13.24 4.21
CA TYR A 30 1.04 11.86 4.58
C TYR A 30 -0.41 11.71 5.07
N TYR A 31 -1.33 12.49 4.53
CA TYR A 31 -2.77 12.35 4.83
C TYR A 31 -3.29 10.93 4.58
N ASP A 32 -2.82 10.29 3.53
CA ASP A 32 -3.10 8.91 3.18
C ASP A 32 -2.67 7.92 4.27
N HIS A 33 -1.51 8.10 4.89
CA HIS A 33 -1.03 7.27 6.00
C HIS A 33 -1.91 7.42 7.24
N VAL A 34 -2.33 8.64 7.55
CA VAL A 34 -3.25 8.88 8.65
C VAL A 34 -4.59 8.19 8.39
N THR A 35 -5.16 8.43 7.23
CA THR A 35 -6.48 7.89 6.88
C THR A 35 -6.47 6.37 6.75
N LEU A 36 -5.49 5.79 6.06
CA LEU A 36 -5.46 4.35 5.83
C LEU A 36 -5.01 3.58 7.08
N ILE A 37 -3.84 3.93 7.62
CA ILE A 37 -3.24 3.15 8.72
C ILE A 37 -3.91 3.48 10.05
N LYS A 38 -3.88 4.76 10.46
CA LYS A 38 -4.27 5.16 11.80
C LYS A 38 -5.79 5.06 12.02
N GLU A 39 -6.57 5.54 11.07
CA GLU A 39 -8.03 5.62 11.22
C GLU A 39 -8.75 4.34 10.80
N ASN A 40 -8.21 3.60 9.82
CA ASN A 40 -8.88 2.45 9.23
C ASN A 40 -8.13 1.12 9.38
N GLY A 41 -6.90 1.11 9.88
CA GLY A 41 -6.13 -0.12 10.08
C GLY A 41 -5.74 -0.85 8.77
N ILE A 42 -5.66 -0.13 7.67
CA ILE A 42 -5.35 -0.65 6.34
C ILE A 42 -3.84 -0.56 6.12
N TYR A 43 -3.21 -1.67 5.76
CA TYR A 43 -1.78 -1.67 5.43
C TYR A 43 -1.49 -0.91 4.15
N ILE A 44 -0.34 -0.23 4.11
CA ILE A 44 0.19 0.43 2.92
C ILE A 44 1.42 -0.34 2.44
N LEU A 45 1.44 -0.70 1.16
CA LEU A 45 2.55 -1.39 0.49
C LEU A 45 3.09 -0.49 -0.61
N GLU A 46 4.25 0.10 -0.40
CA GLU A 46 4.86 1.08 -1.30
C GLU A 46 6.04 0.48 -2.06
N THR A 47 6.42 1.12 -3.16
CA THR A 47 7.59 0.76 -3.98
C THR A 47 7.55 -0.69 -4.49
N MET A 48 6.36 -1.21 -4.78
CA MET A 48 6.20 -2.56 -5.33
C MET A 48 6.54 -2.60 -6.82
N ASN A 49 7.07 -3.72 -7.30
CA ASN A 49 7.24 -3.94 -8.74
C ASN A 49 5.97 -4.56 -9.33
N THR A 50 5.10 -3.74 -9.89
CA THR A 50 3.84 -4.16 -10.50
C THR A 50 3.92 -4.30 -12.02
N GLY A 51 5.07 -4.05 -12.63
CA GLY A 51 5.25 -4.01 -14.08
C GLY A 51 4.81 -5.29 -14.79
N LYS A 52 5.14 -6.47 -14.23
CA LYS A 52 4.77 -7.75 -14.84
C LYS A 52 3.26 -8.00 -14.78
N LEU A 53 2.59 -7.66 -13.69
CA LEU A 53 1.13 -7.73 -13.59
C LEU A 53 0.46 -6.84 -14.64
N ALA A 54 0.96 -5.63 -14.80
CA ALA A 54 0.44 -4.69 -15.79
C ALA A 54 0.66 -5.18 -17.23
N SER A 55 1.86 -5.67 -17.56
CA SER A 55 2.18 -6.17 -18.90
C SER A 55 1.37 -7.40 -19.29
N ASP A 56 1.07 -8.27 -18.33
CA ASP A 56 0.26 -9.48 -18.54
C ASP A 56 -1.25 -9.21 -18.38
N ASN A 57 -1.64 -7.96 -18.12
CA ASN A 57 -3.03 -7.54 -17.91
C ASN A 57 -3.74 -8.33 -16.81
N VAL A 58 -3.04 -8.59 -15.72
CA VAL A 58 -3.52 -9.39 -14.58
C VAL A 58 -4.17 -8.49 -13.55
N SER A 59 -5.45 -8.74 -13.24
CA SER A 59 -6.24 -8.01 -12.23
C SER A 59 -6.55 -8.84 -10.99
N GLU A 60 -6.44 -10.17 -11.08
CA GLU A 60 -6.68 -11.08 -9.97
C GLU A 60 -5.54 -12.10 -9.87
N PHE A 61 -5.01 -12.30 -8.67
CA PHE A 61 -3.88 -13.20 -8.43
C PHE A 61 -3.84 -13.61 -6.96
N MET A 62 -3.13 -14.69 -6.67
CA MET A 62 -2.82 -15.06 -5.30
C MET A 62 -1.67 -14.17 -4.81
N PHE A 63 -1.93 -13.40 -3.75
CA PHE A 63 -0.94 -12.52 -3.13
C PHE A 63 -0.37 -13.18 -1.87
N VAL A 64 0.94 -13.28 -1.79
CA VAL A 64 1.65 -13.87 -0.65
C VAL A 64 2.59 -12.84 -0.06
N LEU A 65 2.40 -12.54 1.23
CA LEU A 65 3.24 -11.61 1.97
C LEU A 65 3.47 -12.14 3.38
N GLY A 66 4.72 -12.45 3.70
CA GLY A 66 5.17 -12.72 5.05
C GLY A 66 5.92 -11.51 5.60
N GLN A 67 5.40 -10.91 6.66
CA GLN A 67 6.05 -9.78 7.31
C GLN A 67 6.80 -10.21 8.57
N PRO A 68 7.98 -9.63 8.88
CA PRO A 68 8.64 -9.86 10.17
C PRO A 68 7.79 -9.36 11.32
N LYS A 69 7.75 -10.13 12.42
CA LYS A 69 7.06 -9.72 13.66
C LYS A 69 8.06 -9.03 14.58
N ILE A 70 8.31 -7.76 14.35
CA ILE A 70 9.25 -6.95 15.13
C ILE A 70 8.45 -6.00 16.03
N LYS A 71 8.56 -6.19 17.34
CA LYS A 71 7.87 -5.33 18.31
C LYS A 71 8.33 -3.88 18.18
N GLY A 72 7.38 -2.97 18.03
CA GLY A 72 7.64 -1.53 17.91
C GLY A 72 8.02 -1.05 16.52
N ALA A 73 8.17 -1.95 15.53
CA ALA A 73 8.38 -1.52 14.15
C ALA A 73 7.11 -0.93 13.55
N VAL A 74 7.25 0.19 12.85
CA VAL A 74 6.15 0.87 12.16
C VAL A 74 6.19 0.69 10.65
N GLN A 75 7.35 0.32 10.13
CA GLN A 75 7.56 -0.03 8.71
C GLN A 75 8.75 -0.96 8.58
N MET A 76 8.81 -1.73 7.50
CA MET A 76 9.85 -2.70 7.26
C MET A 76 9.98 -3.03 5.77
N ILE A 77 11.13 -3.59 5.38
CA ILE A 77 11.31 -4.17 4.05
C ILE A 77 10.49 -5.45 3.97
N ILE A 78 9.72 -5.58 2.89
CA ILE A 78 8.91 -6.75 2.60
C ILE A 78 9.28 -7.31 1.21
N ASN A 79 8.92 -8.56 0.97
CA ASN A 79 9.10 -9.22 -0.32
C ASN A 79 7.78 -9.89 -0.73
N PRO A 80 6.80 -9.14 -1.21
CA PRO A 80 5.53 -9.69 -1.65
C PRO A 80 5.68 -10.47 -2.95
N VAL A 81 4.86 -11.51 -3.11
CA VAL A 81 4.83 -12.35 -4.30
C VAL A 81 3.40 -12.42 -4.82
N ALA A 82 3.24 -12.24 -6.12
CA ALA A 82 2.00 -12.48 -6.84
C ALA A 82 2.13 -13.74 -7.70
N LEU A 83 1.16 -14.64 -7.64
CA LEU A 83 1.10 -15.86 -8.43
C LEU A 83 -0.16 -15.87 -9.29
N TRP A 84 0.02 -16.02 -10.60
CA TRP A 84 -1.07 -16.07 -11.58
C TRP A 84 -0.82 -17.07 -12.70
#